data_b6ca7d78512fd39170e61dd69bc9bc3e
#
_entry.id   b6ca7d78512fd39170e61dd69bc9bc3e
#
_cell.length_a   1.000
_cell.length_b   1.000
_cell.length_c   1.000
_cell.angle_alpha   90.00
_cell.angle_beta   90.00
_cell.angle_gamma   90.00
#
_symmetry.space_group_name_H-M   'P 1'
#
loop_
_entity.id
_entity.type
_entity.pdbx_description
1 polymer ?
#
loop_
_entity_poly.entity_id
_entity_poly.type
_entity_poly.pdbx_seq_one_letter_code
_entity_poly.pdbx_strand_id
1 'polypeptide(L)'
;RDVLGSRGLGDVYKRQLLARPQFGSKLETVKRKGVEVMIALDISNSMLAQDVQPSRLEKAKRLISKLVDGMENDKVGMIVFAGDAFTQLPITSDYISAKMFLESISPSLISKQGTAIGAAINLAARSFTPQEGVGRAIVVITDGENHEGGAVEAAKEAAKKGIQVNVLGVGLPDGAPIPIEGSNDFRRDREGNVIVTRLNEAMCQEIAKEGNGIYVRVDNSNSAQKAINQEINKMAKSDVESKVYTDYNEQFQVIAWMILLLLLVEMLILDRKNPLFKNIRLFSNK
;
A
#
# COMPACT_ATOMS: atom_id res chain seq x y z
N ARG A 1 -34.26 6.80 60.97
CA ARG A 1 -34.92 6.93 59.65
C ARG A 1 -34.19 8.07 58.97
N ASP A 2 -33.30 7.78 57.99
CA ASP A 2 -32.81 8.59 56.88
C ASP A 2 -31.37 8.25 56.47
N VAL A 3 -30.95 7.02 56.76
CA VAL A 3 -29.62 6.50 56.27
C VAL A 3 -29.70 5.93 54.84
N LEU A 4 -30.92 5.86 54.28
CA LEU A 4 -31.15 5.29 52.93
C LEU A 4 -30.93 6.29 51.78
N GLY A 5 -30.97 7.62 52.07
CA GLY A 5 -30.78 8.64 51.02
C GLY A 5 -29.32 8.81 50.57
N SER A 6 -28.37 8.74 51.51
CA SER A 6 -26.95 8.99 51.19
C SER A 6 -26.25 7.81 50.50
N ARG A 7 -26.70 6.55 50.72
CA ARG A 7 -26.18 5.37 50.04
C ARG A 7 -26.56 5.33 48.57
N GLY A 8 -27.75 5.85 48.22
CA GLY A 8 -28.21 5.86 46.82
C GLY A 8 -27.43 6.84 45.94
N LEU A 9 -27.03 8.01 46.46
CA LEU A 9 -26.24 8.98 45.71
C LEU A 9 -24.83 8.45 45.39
N GLY A 10 -24.15 7.86 46.35
CA GLY A 10 -22.82 7.30 46.13
C GLY A 10 -22.76 6.19 45.04
N ASP A 11 -23.85 5.40 44.97
CA ASP A 11 -23.94 4.36 43.94
C ASP A 11 -24.24 4.93 42.54
N VAL A 12 -24.96 6.04 42.43
CA VAL A 12 -25.18 6.73 41.14
C VAL A 12 -23.88 7.29 40.59
N TYR A 13 -23.06 7.94 41.44
CA TYR A 13 -21.78 8.51 41.04
C TYR A 13 -20.77 7.40 40.63
N LYS A 14 -20.75 6.28 41.33
CA LYS A 14 -19.93 5.13 40.95
C LYS A 14 -20.34 4.55 39.57
N ARG A 15 -21.65 4.46 39.31
CA ARG A 15 -22.15 4.01 38.01
C ARG A 15 -21.81 4.98 36.89
N GLN A 16 -21.85 6.29 37.11
CA GLN A 16 -21.44 7.30 36.16
C GLN A 16 -19.93 7.26 35.85
N LEU A 17 -19.11 6.98 36.86
CA LEU A 17 -17.67 6.79 36.67
C LEU A 17 -17.37 5.52 35.82
N LEU A 18 -18.11 4.43 36.10
CA LEU A 18 -17.98 3.17 35.35
C LEU A 18 -18.52 3.25 33.93
N ALA A 19 -19.42 4.20 33.63
CA ALA A 19 -19.98 4.41 32.31
C ALA A 19 -18.97 5.01 31.29
N ARG A 20 -17.77 5.39 31.75
CA ARG A 20 -16.68 5.95 30.90
C ARG A 20 -17.21 6.99 29.91
N PRO A 21 -17.71 8.16 30.37
CA PRO A 21 -18.24 9.17 29.46
C PRO A 21 -17.16 9.64 28.51
N GLN A 22 -17.43 9.51 27.22
CA GLN A 22 -16.53 9.86 26.13
C GLN A 22 -17.08 11.15 25.49
N PHE A 23 -16.28 12.22 25.49
CA PHE A 23 -16.64 13.49 24.86
C PHE A 23 -15.51 13.96 23.94
N GLY A 24 -15.88 14.39 22.74
CA GLY A 24 -14.97 14.93 21.74
C GLY A 24 -14.31 13.85 20.87
N SER A 25 -14.12 14.17 19.62
CA SER A 25 -13.29 13.42 18.70
C SER A 25 -11.91 14.08 18.65
N LYS A 26 -10.85 13.36 18.98
CA LYS A 26 -9.51 13.75 18.57
C LYS A 26 -9.36 13.38 17.13
N LEU A 27 -9.18 14.37 16.26
CA LEU A 27 -8.57 14.15 14.96
C LEU A 27 -7.11 13.80 15.23
N GLU A 28 -6.82 12.53 15.44
CA GLU A 28 -5.45 12.06 15.32
C GLU A 28 -5.09 12.17 13.85
N THR A 29 -4.04 12.91 13.54
CA THR A 29 -3.40 12.86 12.22
C THR A 29 -2.90 11.44 12.03
N VAL A 30 -3.73 10.61 11.38
CA VAL A 30 -3.36 9.25 11.03
C VAL A 30 -2.14 9.38 10.14
N LYS A 31 -0.98 8.96 10.64
CA LYS A 31 0.22 8.86 9.83
C LYS A 31 -0.13 8.02 8.61
N ARG A 32 0.04 8.58 7.41
CA ARG A 32 -0.18 7.91 6.13
C ARG A 32 0.53 6.54 6.19
N LYS A 33 -0.23 5.46 6.16
CA LYS A 33 0.33 4.13 5.96
C LYS A 33 0.72 4.05 4.49
N GLY A 34 2.00 3.85 4.21
CA GLY A 34 2.49 3.70 2.84
C GLY A 34 1.90 2.47 2.16
N VAL A 35 1.97 2.44 0.83
CA VAL A 35 1.57 1.30 -0.01
C VAL A 35 2.75 0.35 -0.18
N GLU A 36 2.50 -0.95 -0.22
CA GLU A 36 3.49 -1.93 -0.65
C GLU A 36 3.37 -2.12 -2.16
N VAL A 37 4.44 -1.82 -2.88
CA VAL A 37 4.50 -1.91 -4.34
C VAL A 37 5.47 -3.01 -4.74
N MET A 38 4.99 -4.04 -5.44
CA MET A 38 5.81 -5.08 -6.02
C MET A 38 5.98 -4.83 -7.52
N ILE A 39 7.18 -4.54 -7.97
CA ILE A 39 7.51 -4.33 -9.37
C ILE A 39 7.89 -5.67 -9.98
N ALA A 40 7.17 -6.12 -11.01
CA ALA A 40 7.49 -7.30 -11.79
C ALA A 40 8.05 -6.85 -13.15
N LEU A 41 9.35 -7.00 -13.33
CA LEU A 41 10.08 -6.57 -14.52
C LEU A 41 10.35 -7.75 -15.45
N ASP A 42 9.87 -7.65 -16.67
CA ASP A 42 10.19 -8.57 -17.76
C ASP A 42 11.64 -8.37 -18.19
N ILE A 43 12.40 -9.44 -18.18
CA ILE A 43 13.79 -9.48 -18.65
C ILE A 43 14.00 -10.50 -19.76
N SER A 44 12.93 -10.89 -20.44
CA SER A 44 12.99 -11.74 -21.62
C SER A 44 13.80 -11.09 -22.75
N ASN A 45 14.24 -11.89 -23.70
CA ASN A 45 15.07 -11.39 -24.81
C ASN A 45 14.35 -10.33 -25.66
N SER A 46 13.02 -10.35 -25.73
CA SER A 46 12.23 -9.34 -26.44
C SER A 46 12.42 -7.93 -25.87
N MET A 47 12.73 -7.83 -24.57
CA MET A 47 13.03 -6.56 -23.90
C MET A 47 14.38 -5.94 -24.33
N LEU A 48 15.20 -6.63 -25.09
CA LEU A 48 16.40 -6.06 -25.73
C LEU A 48 16.06 -5.24 -26.98
N ALA A 49 14.85 -5.35 -27.53
CA ALA A 49 14.44 -4.61 -28.73
C ALA A 49 14.59 -3.09 -28.51
N GLN A 50 14.93 -2.39 -29.62
CA GLN A 50 15.30 -0.95 -29.60
C GLN A 50 14.28 -0.06 -30.29
N ASP A 51 13.02 -0.48 -30.37
CA ASP A 51 11.91 0.37 -30.81
C ASP A 51 11.63 1.53 -29.83
N VAL A 52 12.04 1.34 -28.57
CA VAL A 52 12.08 2.37 -27.54
C VAL A 52 13.52 2.55 -27.09
N GLN A 53 14.06 3.78 -27.19
CA GLN A 53 15.46 4.05 -26.94
C GLN A 53 15.83 4.13 -25.43
N PRO A 54 16.96 3.56 -24.98
CA PRO A 54 17.98 2.85 -25.77
C PRO A 54 17.61 1.39 -26.07
N SER A 55 16.84 0.75 -25.21
CA SER A 55 16.14 -0.52 -25.36
C SER A 55 14.93 -0.54 -24.45
N ARG A 56 14.00 -1.49 -24.66
CA ARG A 56 12.82 -1.65 -23.81
C ARG A 56 13.22 -1.85 -22.34
N LEU A 57 14.21 -2.73 -22.07
CA LEU A 57 14.70 -3.02 -20.73
C LEU A 57 15.32 -1.79 -20.07
N GLU A 58 16.21 -1.08 -20.75
CA GLU A 58 16.85 0.10 -20.20
C GLU A 58 15.85 1.24 -19.98
N LYS A 59 14.84 1.35 -20.84
CA LYS A 59 13.73 2.29 -20.63
C LYS A 59 12.91 1.92 -19.39
N ALA A 60 12.60 0.64 -19.21
CA ALA A 60 11.91 0.12 -18.04
C ALA A 60 12.70 0.39 -16.74
N LYS A 61 14.00 0.13 -16.72
CA LYS A 61 14.87 0.43 -15.58
C LYS A 61 14.85 1.91 -15.21
N ARG A 62 14.98 2.80 -16.19
CA ARG A 62 14.88 4.26 -15.95
C ARG A 62 13.52 4.68 -15.40
N LEU A 63 12.45 4.06 -15.87
CA LEU A 63 11.11 4.31 -15.37
C LEU A 63 10.97 3.87 -13.91
N ILE A 64 11.44 2.65 -13.58
CA ILE A 64 11.43 2.13 -12.20
C ILE A 64 12.24 3.02 -11.27
N SER A 65 13.44 3.44 -11.67
CA SER A 65 14.25 4.36 -10.88
C SER A 65 13.50 5.65 -10.54
N LYS A 66 12.81 6.25 -11.52
CA LYS A 66 11.99 7.45 -11.30
C LYS A 66 10.75 7.18 -10.45
N LEU A 67 10.13 5.98 -10.55
CA LEU A 67 9.02 5.61 -9.67
C LEU A 67 9.49 5.53 -8.21
N VAL A 68 10.62 4.88 -7.97
CA VAL A 68 11.23 4.76 -6.64
C VAL A 68 11.62 6.13 -6.07
N ASP A 69 12.11 7.06 -6.90
CA ASP A 69 12.42 8.44 -6.49
C ASP A 69 11.17 9.22 -6.01
N GLY A 70 10.00 8.86 -6.53
CA GLY A 70 8.73 9.49 -6.16
C GLY A 70 8.06 8.87 -4.93
N MET A 71 8.63 7.83 -4.33
CA MET A 71 8.10 7.16 -3.14
C MET A 71 8.62 7.84 -1.86
N GLU A 72 7.74 8.14 -0.90
CA GLU A 72 8.14 8.78 0.36
C GLU A 72 7.97 7.86 1.58
N ASN A 73 6.85 7.16 1.66
CA ASN A 73 6.52 6.28 2.80
C ASN A 73 6.11 4.88 2.33
N ASP A 74 6.25 4.61 1.04
CA ASP A 74 5.87 3.35 0.43
C ASP A 74 7.03 2.34 0.56
N LYS A 75 6.70 1.07 0.47
CA LYS A 75 7.71 0.01 0.39
C LYS A 75 7.75 -0.55 -1.03
N VAL A 76 8.92 -0.89 -1.49
CA VAL A 76 9.13 -1.45 -2.82
C VAL A 76 9.78 -2.83 -2.73
N GLY A 77 9.32 -3.75 -3.55
CA GLY A 77 9.97 -5.02 -3.83
C GLY A 77 10.12 -5.22 -5.33
N MET A 78 10.97 -6.13 -5.74
CA MET A 78 11.25 -6.36 -7.15
C MET A 78 11.31 -7.84 -7.48
N ILE A 79 10.59 -8.21 -8.52
CA ILE A 79 10.60 -9.53 -9.15
C ILE A 79 11.10 -9.34 -10.59
N VAL A 80 11.95 -10.22 -11.04
CA VAL A 80 12.33 -10.33 -12.44
C VAL A 80 11.74 -11.62 -13.03
N PHE A 81 11.30 -11.56 -14.25
CA PHE A 81 10.73 -12.73 -14.90
C PHE A 81 11.08 -12.79 -16.40
N ALA A 82 11.12 -14.01 -16.90
CA ALA A 82 11.16 -14.40 -18.29
C ALA A 82 10.36 -15.72 -18.43
N GLY A 83 10.93 -16.85 -18.78
CA GLY A 83 10.26 -18.15 -18.72
C GLY A 83 9.98 -18.67 -17.30
N ASP A 84 10.58 -18.08 -16.27
CA ASP A 84 10.33 -18.29 -14.86
C ASP A 84 10.35 -16.93 -14.12
N ALA A 85 9.88 -16.87 -12.86
CA ALA A 85 9.87 -15.66 -12.06
C ALA A 85 10.66 -15.83 -10.75
N PHE A 86 11.46 -14.80 -10.40
CA PHE A 86 12.32 -14.80 -9.21
C PHE A 86 12.24 -13.48 -8.46
N THR A 87 12.27 -13.55 -7.13
CA THR A 87 12.35 -12.36 -6.30
C THR A 87 13.79 -11.85 -6.28
N GLN A 88 14.00 -10.67 -6.88
CA GLN A 88 15.29 -9.98 -6.90
C GLN A 88 15.49 -9.14 -5.64
N LEU A 89 14.42 -8.52 -5.13
CA LEU A 89 14.42 -7.73 -3.92
C LEU A 89 13.12 -7.98 -3.14
N PRO A 90 13.18 -8.47 -1.91
CA PRO A 90 12.02 -8.49 -1.02
C PRO A 90 11.50 -7.08 -0.71
N ILE A 91 10.26 -6.97 -0.23
CA ILE A 91 9.65 -5.68 0.12
C ILE A 91 10.48 -4.97 1.18
N THR A 92 10.95 -3.77 0.85
CA THR A 92 11.80 -2.92 1.70
C THR A 92 11.46 -1.44 1.55
N SER A 93 11.86 -0.63 2.52
CA SER A 93 11.89 0.84 2.44
C SER A 93 13.26 1.39 2.04
N ASP A 94 14.24 0.52 1.77
CA ASP A 94 15.58 0.91 1.33
C ASP A 94 15.62 1.12 -0.18
N TYR A 95 15.34 2.36 -0.60
CA TYR A 95 15.33 2.77 -2.00
C TYR A 95 16.72 2.77 -2.65
N ILE A 96 17.78 2.92 -1.85
CA ILE A 96 19.15 2.89 -2.35
C ILE A 96 19.49 1.48 -2.82
N SER A 97 19.25 0.47 -1.97
CA SER A 97 19.41 -0.93 -2.34
C SER A 97 18.52 -1.31 -3.52
N ALA A 98 17.28 -0.82 -3.57
CA ALA A 98 16.36 -1.10 -4.68
C ALA A 98 16.95 -0.63 -6.02
N LYS A 99 17.56 0.56 -6.09
CA LYS A 99 18.22 1.07 -7.29
C LYS A 99 19.49 0.29 -7.65
N MET A 100 20.29 -0.08 -6.66
CA MET A 100 21.50 -0.90 -6.90
C MET A 100 21.13 -2.25 -7.52
N PHE A 101 20.12 -2.93 -6.97
CA PHE A 101 19.64 -4.19 -7.56
C PHE A 101 19.07 -3.99 -8.97
N LEU A 102 18.33 -2.90 -9.20
CA LEU A 102 17.77 -2.57 -10.50
C LEU A 102 18.87 -2.43 -11.57
N GLU A 103 19.98 -1.77 -11.26
CA GLU A 103 21.09 -1.60 -12.19
C GLU A 103 21.75 -2.94 -12.57
N SER A 104 21.83 -3.88 -11.64
CA SER A 104 22.42 -5.21 -11.85
C SER A 104 21.57 -6.15 -12.72
N ILE A 105 20.31 -5.79 -12.99
CA ILE A 105 19.40 -6.63 -13.77
C ILE A 105 19.85 -6.71 -15.23
N SER A 106 19.93 -7.93 -15.74
CA SER A 106 20.20 -8.24 -17.15
C SER A 106 19.41 -9.50 -17.57
N PRO A 107 19.17 -9.70 -18.87
CA PRO A 107 18.48 -10.89 -19.36
C PRO A 107 19.18 -12.21 -19.01
N SER A 108 20.49 -12.17 -18.76
CA SER A 108 21.29 -13.34 -18.39
C SER A 108 20.99 -13.90 -16.99
N LEU A 109 20.23 -13.17 -16.15
CA LEU A 109 19.83 -13.65 -14.81
C LEU A 109 18.88 -14.86 -14.89
N ILE A 110 18.13 -15.01 -15.97
CA ILE A 110 17.18 -16.10 -16.17
C ILE A 110 17.58 -16.89 -17.41
N SER A 111 17.99 -18.14 -17.21
CA SER A 111 18.42 -19.03 -18.31
C SER A 111 17.24 -19.50 -19.18
N LYS A 112 16.07 -19.72 -18.55
CA LYS A 112 14.85 -20.13 -19.26
C LYS A 112 14.21 -18.91 -19.90
N GLN A 113 14.29 -18.86 -21.23
CA GLN A 113 13.64 -17.79 -21.99
C GLN A 113 12.15 -18.08 -22.20
N GLY A 114 11.38 -17.04 -22.43
CA GLY A 114 9.92 -17.05 -22.51
C GLY A 114 9.36 -15.88 -21.71
N THR A 115 8.04 -15.84 -21.52
CA THR A 115 7.39 -14.77 -20.75
C THR A 115 6.27 -15.37 -19.92
N ALA A 116 6.52 -15.53 -18.61
CA ALA A 116 5.62 -16.15 -17.65
C ALA A 116 4.99 -15.06 -16.76
N ILE A 117 4.17 -14.17 -17.33
CA ILE A 117 3.52 -13.05 -16.61
C ILE A 117 2.68 -13.57 -15.43
N GLY A 118 1.93 -14.65 -15.64
CA GLY A 118 1.08 -15.25 -14.60
C GLY A 118 1.90 -15.73 -13.40
N ALA A 119 3.06 -16.35 -13.62
CA ALA A 119 3.96 -16.77 -12.56
C ALA A 119 4.51 -15.57 -11.77
N ALA A 120 4.86 -14.50 -12.47
CA ALA A 120 5.34 -13.25 -11.83
C ALA A 120 4.27 -12.60 -10.94
N ILE A 121 3.03 -12.50 -11.43
CA ILE A 121 1.90 -11.96 -10.62
C ILE A 121 1.64 -12.84 -9.40
N ASN A 122 1.62 -14.17 -9.56
CA ASN A 122 1.41 -15.11 -8.46
C ASN A 122 2.53 -15.04 -7.42
N LEU A 123 3.79 -14.91 -7.84
CA LEU A 123 4.93 -14.73 -6.96
C LEU A 123 4.82 -13.39 -6.22
N ALA A 124 4.50 -12.30 -6.93
CA ALA A 124 4.29 -10.99 -6.34
C ALA A 124 3.19 -11.01 -5.26
N ALA A 125 2.05 -11.63 -5.56
CA ALA A 125 0.93 -11.72 -4.63
C ALA A 125 1.26 -12.48 -3.32
N ARG A 126 2.25 -13.38 -3.36
CA ARG A 126 2.73 -14.14 -2.17
C ARG A 126 3.83 -13.40 -1.41
N SER A 127 4.48 -12.41 -2.02
CA SER A 127 5.64 -11.71 -1.46
C SER A 127 5.27 -10.48 -0.62
N PHE A 128 4.01 -10.11 -0.56
CA PHE A 128 3.53 -9.03 0.30
C PHE A 128 3.58 -9.40 1.77
N THR A 129 3.78 -8.40 2.64
CA THR A 129 3.77 -8.63 4.08
C THR A 129 2.35 -8.96 4.55
N PRO A 130 2.19 -9.79 5.63
CA PRO A 130 0.87 -10.14 6.17
C PRO A 130 0.21 -8.96 6.95
N GLN A 131 0.66 -7.74 6.74
CA GLN A 131 0.19 -6.56 7.48
C GLN A 131 -1.19 -6.14 6.96
N GLU A 132 -2.19 -6.08 7.84
CA GLU A 132 -3.53 -5.61 7.50
C GLU A 132 -3.58 -4.10 7.32
N GLY A 133 -4.41 -3.65 6.36
CA GLY A 133 -4.67 -2.25 6.09
C GLY A 133 -3.49 -1.49 5.53
N VAL A 134 -2.73 -2.14 4.69
CA VAL A 134 -1.73 -1.53 3.82
C VAL A 134 -2.16 -1.79 2.39
N GLY A 135 -2.25 -0.74 1.57
CA GLY A 135 -2.53 -0.86 0.15
C GLY A 135 -1.45 -1.72 -0.54
N ARG A 136 -1.85 -2.59 -1.47
CA ARG A 136 -0.95 -3.48 -2.19
C ARG A 136 -1.11 -3.32 -3.68
N ALA A 137 -0.03 -3.01 -4.38
CA ALA A 137 -0.02 -2.88 -5.82
C ALA A 137 1.09 -3.72 -6.45
N ILE A 138 0.76 -4.40 -7.54
CA ILE A 138 1.72 -5.01 -8.45
C ILE A 138 1.84 -4.10 -9.66
N VAL A 139 3.05 -3.79 -10.08
CA VAL A 139 3.34 -3.05 -11.31
C VAL A 139 4.11 -3.98 -12.24
N VAL A 140 3.41 -4.52 -13.23
CA VAL A 140 4.00 -5.39 -14.26
C VAL A 140 4.54 -4.53 -15.38
N ILE A 141 5.80 -4.73 -15.77
CA ILE A 141 6.45 -4.01 -16.87
C ILE A 141 6.89 -5.04 -17.88
N THR A 142 6.24 -5.06 -19.05
CA THR A 142 6.39 -6.11 -20.08
C THR A 142 6.03 -5.57 -21.46
N ASP A 143 6.38 -6.28 -22.50
CA ASP A 143 5.86 -6.08 -23.85
C ASP A 143 4.56 -6.87 -24.12
N GLY A 144 4.10 -7.65 -23.15
CA GLY A 144 2.83 -8.39 -23.21
C GLY A 144 2.88 -9.65 -24.08
N GLU A 145 4.03 -10.06 -24.57
CA GLU A 145 4.17 -11.37 -25.24
C GLU A 145 4.11 -12.46 -24.16
N ASN A 146 2.95 -13.08 -23.98
CA ASN A 146 2.75 -14.13 -22.97
C ASN A 146 2.78 -15.51 -23.62
N HIS A 147 3.82 -16.28 -23.33
CA HIS A 147 4.05 -17.59 -23.94
C HIS A 147 3.49 -18.75 -23.09
N GLU A 148 3.25 -18.54 -21.78
CA GLU A 148 2.84 -19.63 -20.87
C GLU A 148 1.36 -19.54 -20.42
N GLY A 149 0.61 -18.50 -20.80
CA GLY A 149 -0.80 -18.31 -20.42
C GLY A 149 -0.99 -17.98 -18.94
N GLY A 150 -2.26 -17.95 -18.47
CA GLY A 150 -2.60 -17.80 -17.04
C GLY A 150 -2.38 -16.41 -16.45
N ALA A 151 -2.01 -15.40 -17.25
CA ALA A 151 -1.72 -14.05 -16.74
C ALA A 151 -3.00 -13.32 -16.30
N VAL A 152 -4.08 -13.46 -17.06
CA VAL A 152 -5.38 -12.85 -16.78
C VAL A 152 -6.00 -13.45 -15.53
N GLU A 153 -5.94 -14.78 -15.39
CA GLU A 153 -6.42 -15.51 -14.22
C GLU A 153 -5.65 -15.11 -12.95
N ALA A 154 -4.31 -15.01 -13.06
CA ALA A 154 -3.46 -14.58 -11.95
C ALA A 154 -3.79 -13.14 -11.50
N ALA A 155 -4.03 -12.22 -12.43
CA ALA A 155 -4.45 -10.85 -12.13
C ALA A 155 -5.81 -10.81 -11.42
N LYS A 156 -6.76 -11.61 -11.90
CA LYS A 156 -8.09 -11.74 -11.29
C LYS A 156 -8.03 -12.30 -9.87
N GLU A 157 -7.17 -13.29 -9.63
CA GLU A 157 -6.97 -13.85 -8.29
C GLU A 157 -6.26 -12.85 -7.35
N ALA A 158 -5.31 -12.07 -7.85
CA ALA A 158 -4.68 -10.99 -7.10
C ALA A 158 -5.71 -9.92 -6.70
N ALA A 159 -6.58 -9.51 -7.63
CA ALA A 159 -7.64 -8.55 -7.38
C ALA A 159 -8.64 -9.03 -6.30
N LYS A 160 -9.00 -10.32 -6.29
CA LYS A 160 -9.84 -10.92 -5.22
C LYS A 160 -9.18 -10.82 -3.83
N LYS A 161 -7.86 -10.78 -3.77
CA LYS A 161 -7.09 -10.60 -2.52
C LYS A 161 -6.87 -9.13 -2.15
N GLY A 162 -7.51 -8.19 -2.86
CA GLY A 162 -7.33 -6.76 -2.65
C GLY A 162 -5.99 -6.21 -3.14
N ILE A 163 -5.33 -6.91 -4.06
CA ILE A 163 -4.07 -6.49 -4.68
C ILE A 163 -4.37 -5.93 -6.06
N GLN A 164 -4.01 -4.68 -6.30
CA GLN A 164 -4.20 -4.03 -7.59
C GLN A 164 -3.05 -4.42 -8.54
N VAL A 165 -3.37 -4.78 -9.80
CA VAL A 165 -2.36 -5.13 -10.82
C VAL A 165 -2.36 -4.08 -11.92
N ASN A 166 -1.33 -3.25 -11.95
CA ASN A 166 -1.11 -2.23 -12.95
C ASN A 166 -0.13 -2.74 -14.00
N VAL A 167 -0.33 -2.43 -15.28
CA VAL A 167 0.52 -2.91 -16.37
C VAL A 167 1.09 -1.74 -17.15
N LEU A 168 2.40 -1.76 -17.31
CA LEU A 168 3.16 -0.83 -18.14
C LEU A 168 3.67 -1.56 -19.38
N GLY A 169 3.05 -1.29 -20.51
CA GLY A 169 3.44 -1.86 -21.80
C GLY A 169 4.64 -1.12 -22.40
N VAL A 170 5.72 -1.84 -22.67
CA VAL A 170 6.96 -1.28 -23.23
C VAL A 170 7.20 -1.80 -24.62
N GLY A 171 7.26 -0.91 -25.60
CA GLY A 171 7.47 -1.24 -27.01
C GLY A 171 6.46 -0.56 -27.94
N LEU A 172 6.60 -0.83 -29.21
CA LEU A 172 5.70 -0.34 -30.26
C LEU A 172 4.91 -1.51 -30.88
N PRO A 173 3.65 -1.25 -31.31
CA PRO A 173 2.85 -2.27 -32.02
C PRO A 173 3.46 -2.72 -33.36
N ASP A 174 4.20 -1.82 -34.02
CA ASP A 174 4.90 -2.14 -35.30
C ASP A 174 6.04 -3.14 -35.06
N GLY A 175 6.60 -3.15 -33.86
CA GLY A 175 7.64 -4.08 -33.43
C GLY A 175 9.03 -3.69 -33.87
N ALA A 176 10.01 -4.45 -33.37
CA ALA A 176 11.41 -4.33 -33.74
C ALA A 176 12.15 -5.67 -33.69
N PRO A 177 13.24 -5.83 -34.42
CA PRO A 177 14.08 -7.02 -34.32
C PRO A 177 14.82 -7.06 -32.98
N ILE A 178 15.06 -8.24 -32.45
CA ILE A 178 15.80 -8.47 -31.21
C ILE A 178 17.30 -8.50 -31.53
N PRO A 179 18.10 -7.54 -31.02
CA PRO A 179 19.54 -7.52 -31.25
C PRO A 179 20.24 -8.64 -30.48
N ILE A 180 21.38 -9.10 -30.99
CA ILE A 180 22.30 -9.99 -30.30
C ILE A 180 23.31 -9.10 -29.57
N GLU A 181 23.42 -9.24 -28.27
CA GLU A 181 24.32 -8.45 -27.44
C GLU A 181 25.79 -8.63 -27.87
N GLY A 182 26.49 -7.54 -28.09
CA GLY A 182 27.89 -7.53 -28.57
C GLY A 182 28.05 -7.79 -30.06
N SER A 183 26.97 -7.82 -30.86
CA SER A 183 26.98 -8.01 -32.31
C SER A 183 26.08 -6.99 -33.01
N ASN A 184 26.38 -6.70 -34.29
CA ASN A 184 25.48 -5.92 -35.15
C ASN A 184 24.41 -6.78 -35.83
N ASP A 185 24.17 -8.01 -35.36
CA ASP A 185 23.21 -8.95 -35.96
C ASP A 185 21.97 -9.08 -35.05
N PHE A 186 20.91 -9.68 -35.61
CA PHE A 186 19.63 -9.89 -34.94
C PHE A 186 19.37 -11.38 -34.70
N ARG A 187 18.59 -11.69 -33.68
CA ARG A 187 18.14 -13.06 -33.38
C ARG A 187 17.31 -13.58 -34.53
N ARG A 188 17.54 -14.87 -34.87
CA ARG A 188 16.86 -15.58 -35.96
C ARG A 188 16.12 -16.79 -35.39
N ASP A 189 15.03 -17.13 -36.05
CA ASP A 189 14.30 -18.37 -35.80
C ASP A 189 15.06 -19.60 -36.37
N ARG A 190 14.47 -20.78 -36.23
CA ARG A 190 15.06 -22.03 -36.78
C ARG A 190 15.13 -22.07 -38.29
N GLU A 191 14.38 -21.22 -38.97
CA GLU A 191 14.27 -21.10 -40.42
C GLU A 191 15.22 -20.01 -40.96
N GLY A 192 15.90 -19.27 -40.07
CA GLY A 192 16.84 -18.22 -40.43
C GLY A 192 16.22 -16.82 -40.59
N ASN A 193 14.92 -16.65 -40.33
CA ASN A 193 14.24 -15.36 -40.38
C ASN A 193 14.54 -14.54 -39.14
N VAL A 194 14.64 -13.23 -39.28
CA VAL A 194 14.82 -12.31 -38.14
C VAL A 194 13.56 -12.31 -37.28
N ILE A 195 13.74 -12.53 -35.97
CA ILE A 195 12.64 -12.49 -34.99
C ILE A 195 12.29 -11.04 -34.72
N VAL A 196 11.03 -10.67 -34.97
CA VAL A 196 10.45 -9.35 -34.68
C VAL A 196 9.47 -9.51 -33.54
N THR A 197 9.74 -8.79 -32.44
CA THR A 197 8.86 -8.72 -31.25
C THR A 197 7.98 -7.49 -31.32
N ARG A 198 6.72 -7.58 -30.83
CA ARG A 198 5.73 -6.52 -30.86
C ARG A 198 5.09 -6.34 -29.47
N LEU A 199 4.72 -5.12 -29.16
CA LEU A 199 3.91 -4.86 -27.95
C LEU A 199 2.50 -5.44 -28.15
N ASN A 200 2.10 -6.36 -27.26
CA ASN A 200 0.74 -6.88 -27.20
C ASN A 200 -0.12 -6.05 -26.23
N GLU A 201 -0.61 -4.92 -26.73
CA GLU A 201 -1.42 -4.01 -25.90
C GLU A 201 -2.72 -4.65 -25.42
N ALA A 202 -3.36 -5.49 -26.23
CA ALA A 202 -4.62 -6.13 -25.88
C ALA A 202 -4.48 -7.01 -24.62
N MET A 203 -3.43 -7.84 -24.58
CA MET A 203 -3.12 -8.67 -23.41
C MET A 203 -2.81 -7.81 -22.18
N CYS A 204 -1.99 -6.77 -22.32
CA CYS A 204 -1.66 -5.86 -21.24
C CYS A 204 -2.91 -5.15 -20.65
N GLN A 205 -3.83 -4.69 -21.51
CA GLN A 205 -5.08 -4.08 -21.12
C GLN A 205 -6.01 -5.06 -20.39
N GLU A 206 -6.09 -6.29 -20.86
CA GLU A 206 -6.91 -7.33 -20.25
C GLU A 206 -6.40 -7.69 -18.83
N ILE A 207 -5.08 -7.88 -18.68
CA ILE A 207 -4.45 -8.13 -17.38
C ILE A 207 -4.73 -6.98 -16.40
N ALA A 208 -4.54 -5.74 -16.83
CA ALA A 208 -4.79 -4.57 -15.99
C ALA A 208 -6.26 -4.46 -15.58
N LYS A 209 -7.19 -4.69 -16.51
CA LYS A 209 -8.64 -4.64 -16.27
C LYS A 209 -9.08 -5.69 -15.24
N GLU A 210 -8.69 -6.95 -15.43
CA GLU A 210 -9.04 -8.03 -14.49
C GLU A 210 -8.32 -7.89 -13.15
N GLY A 211 -7.16 -7.20 -13.14
CA GLY A 211 -6.40 -6.84 -11.94
C GLY A 211 -6.89 -5.60 -11.20
N ASN A 212 -8.03 -5.00 -11.57
CA ASN A 212 -8.55 -3.74 -11.02
C ASN A 212 -7.53 -2.58 -11.06
N GLY A 213 -6.63 -2.60 -12.03
CA GLY A 213 -5.59 -1.60 -12.20
C GLY A 213 -5.71 -0.83 -13.51
N ILE A 214 -4.63 -0.14 -13.85
CA ILE A 214 -4.53 0.64 -15.09
C ILE A 214 -3.48 0.06 -16.02
N TYR A 215 -3.73 0.20 -17.33
CA TYR A 215 -2.75 -0.01 -18.38
C TYR A 215 -2.21 1.34 -18.85
N VAL A 216 -0.90 1.46 -18.99
CA VAL A 216 -0.26 2.64 -19.58
C VAL A 216 0.86 2.18 -20.50
N ARG A 217 0.85 2.69 -21.74
CA ARG A 217 1.99 2.49 -22.65
C ARG A 217 3.13 3.42 -22.28
N VAL A 218 4.33 2.85 -22.20
CA VAL A 218 5.54 3.61 -21.89
C VAL A 218 6.04 4.28 -23.16
N ASP A 219 5.92 5.59 -23.19
CA ASP A 219 6.44 6.45 -24.24
C ASP A 219 7.70 7.22 -23.78
N ASN A 220 8.13 8.21 -24.57
CA ASN A 220 9.27 9.06 -24.21
C ASN A 220 8.92 10.17 -23.22
N SER A 221 7.65 10.31 -22.84
CA SER A 221 7.21 11.26 -21.84
C SER A 221 7.28 10.65 -20.42
N ASN A 222 6.98 11.45 -19.41
CA ASN A 222 6.83 10.96 -18.03
C ASN A 222 5.37 10.60 -17.69
N SER A 223 4.53 10.35 -18.71
CA SER A 223 3.11 10.06 -18.53
C SER A 223 2.87 8.80 -17.72
N ALA A 224 3.58 7.73 -18.04
CA ALA A 224 3.48 6.43 -17.37
C ALA A 224 3.84 6.53 -15.88
N GLN A 225 4.94 7.21 -15.55
CA GLN A 225 5.34 7.45 -14.16
C GLN A 225 4.27 8.23 -13.40
N LYS A 226 3.76 9.32 -13.99
CA LYS A 226 2.73 10.16 -13.35
C LYS A 226 1.45 9.37 -13.10
N ALA A 227 1.01 8.58 -14.08
CA ALA A 227 -0.21 7.78 -13.96
C ALA A 227 -0.10 6.74 -12.83
N ILE A 228 1.00 5.99 -12.76
CA ILE A 228 1.22 5.01 -11.69
C ILE A 228 1.34 5.68 -10.32
N ASN A 229 2.10 6.77 -10.20
CA ASN A 229 2.21 7.50 -8.94
C ASN A 229 0.85 8.05 -8.47
N GLN A 230 0.01 8.52 -9.38
CA GLN A 230 -1.35 8.95 -9.05
C GLN A 230 -2.20 7.79 -8.54
N GLU A 231 -2.08 6.60 -9.14
CA GLU A 231 -2.83 5.43 -8.75
C GLU A 231 -2.40 4.91 -7.36
N ILE A 232 -1.09 4.81 -7.11
CA ILE A 232 -0.52 4.46 -5.80
C ILE A 232 -0.97 5.47 -4.73
N ASN A 233 -0.95 6.77 -5.05
CA ASN A 233 -1.39 7.82 -4.14
C ASN A 233 -2.90 7.75 -3.82
N LYS A 234 -3.75 7.34 -4.76
CA LYS A 234 -5.18 7.10 -4.50
C LYS A 234 -5.38 5.97 -3.51
N MET A 235 -4.65 4.86 -3.66
CA MET A 235 -4.71 3.73 -2.74
C MET A 235 -4.31 4.15 -1.31
N ALA A 236 -3.21 4.90 -1.18
CA ALA A 236 -2.75 5.39 0.12
C ALA A 236 -3.77 6.32 0.80
N LYS A 237 -4.56 7.09 0.04
CA LYS A 237 -5.63 7.96 0.56
C LYS A 237 -6.87 7.17 0.97
N SER A 238 -7.30 6.20 0.16
CA SER A 238 -8.49 5.40 0.46
C SER A 238 -8.34 4.59 1.75
N ASP A 239 -7.14 4.08 2.03
CA ASP A 239 -6.86 3.36 3.27
C ASP A 239 -6.89 4.27 4.51
N VAL A 240 -6.54 5.54 4.37
CA VAL A 240 -6.64 6.54 5.45
C VAL A 240 -8.10 6.89 5.72
N GLU A 241 -8.91 7.10 4.70
CA GLU A 241 -10.32 7.46 4.84
C GLU A 241 -11.17 6.32 5.44
N SER A 242 -10.85 5.07 5.12
CA SER A 242 -11.58 3.89 5.65
C SER A 242 -11.27 3.62 7.12
N LYS A 243 -10.23 4.22 7.71
CA LYS A 243 -9.74 3.97 9.06
C LYS A 243 -9.73 5.19 9.96
N VAL A 244 -10.60 6.16 9.72
CA VAL A 244 -10.89 7.20 10.72
C VAL A 244 -11.63 6.53 11.88
N TYR A 245 -10.91 5.81 12.73
CA TYR A 245 -11.38 5.49 14.05
C TYR A 245 -11.37 6.81 14.83
N THR A 246 -12.54 7.28 15.17
CA THR A 246 -12.69 8.32 16.17
C THR A 246 -12.28 7.72 17.52
N ASP A 247 -11.02 7.86 17.89
CA ASP A 247 -10.61 7.65 19.27
C ASP A 247 -11.29 8.73 20.12
N TYR A 248 -12.27 8.32 20.88
CA TYR A 248 -12.95 9.21 21.81
C TYR A 248 -12.02 9.54 22.97
N ASN A 249 -11.85 10.81 23.27
CA ASN A 249 -11.14 11.23 24.47
C ASN A 249 -11.91 10.77 25.71
N GLU A 250 -11.31 9.87 26.46
CA GLU A 250 -11.85 9.46 27.76
C GLU A 250 -11.71 10.63 28.75
N GLN A 251 -12.83 11.29 29.08
CA GLN A 251 -12.88 12.42 30.01
C GLN A 251 -13.19 11.98 31.46
N PHE A 252 -13.02 10.69 31.74
CA PHE A 252 -13.31 10.17 33.08
C PHE A 252 -12.49 10.86 34.18
N GLN A 253 -11.29 11.38 33.87
CA GLN A 253 -10.43 12.07 34.82
C GLN A 253 -11.05 13.35 35.34
N VAL A 254 -11.68 14.17 34.46
CA VAL A 254 -12.32 15.41 34.84
C VAL A 254 -13.52 15.15 35.76
N ILE A 255 -14.29 14.11 35.41
CA ILE A 255 -15.45 13.69 36.22
C ILE A 255 -14.98 13.09 37.54
N ALA A 256 -13.90 12.32 37.56
CA ALA A 256 -13.31 11.77 38.76
C ALA A 256 -12.85 12.88 39.73
N TRP A 257 -12.22 13.94 39.23
CA TRP A 257 -11.82 15.10 40.03
C TRP A 257 -13.03 15.86 40.57
N MET A 258 -14.09 16.06 39.78
CA MET A 258 -15.34 16.67 40.27
C MET A 258 -16.01 15.85 41.38
N ILE A 259 -16.05 14.51 41.18
CA ILE A 259 -16.61 13.61 42.20
C ILE A 259 -15.77 13.65 43.50
N LEU A 260 -14.44 13.67 43.39
CA LEU A 260 -13.54 13.77 44.51
C LEU A 260 -13.77 15.08 45.30
N LEU A 261 -13.90 16.19 44.56
CA LEU A 261 -14.16 17.51 45.17
C LEU A 261 -15.52 17.53 45.86
N LEU A 262 -16.58 16.97 45.29
CA LEU A 262 -17.89 16.86 45.92
C LEU A 262 -17.85 15.98 47.15
N LEU A 263 -17.12 14.87 47.16
CA LEU A 263 -16.94 14.03 48.35
C LEU A 263 -16.18 14.75 49.47
N LEU A 264 -15.19 15.58 49.14
CA LEU A 264 -14.50 16.42 50.12
C LEU A 264 -15.44 17.46 50.71
N VAL A 265 -16.29 18.11 49.91
CA VAL A 265 -17.30 19.04 50.36
C VAL A 265 -18.33 18.34 51.25
N GLU A 266 -18.81 17.15 50.85
CA GLU A 266 -19.72 16.33 51.68
C GLU A 266 -19.10 15.96 53.03
N MET A 267 -17.80 15.59 53.03
CA MET A 267 -17.07 15.29 54.28
C MET A 267 -16.95 16.51 55.19
N LEU A 268 -16.88 17.73 54.62
CA LEU A 268 -16.86 18.99 55.39
C LEU A 268 -18.25 19.38 55.94
N ILE A 269 -19.33 18.98 55.28
CA ILE A 269 -20.74 19.31 55.63
C ILE A 269 -21.34 18.26 56.56
N LEU A 270 -20.69 17.10 56.78
CA LEU A 270 -21.22 16.02 57.60
C LEU A 270 -21.62 16.47 59.01
N ASP A 271 -22.79 16.06 59.41
CA ASP A 271 -23.74 16.39 60.51
C ASP A 271 -23.19 16.41 61.95
N ARG A 272 -21.93 16.38 62.21
CA ARG A 272 -21.37 16.49 63.54
C ARG A 272 -20.41 17.66 63.62
N LYS A 273 -21.00 18.84 64.01
CA LYS A 273 -20.33 19.97 64.67
C LYS A 273 -18.87 20.17 64.28
N ASN A 274 -18.64 20.48 62.99
CA ASN A 274 -17.36 20.96 62.60
C ASN A 274 -17.08 22.33 63.27
N PRO A 275 -16.01 22.46 64.04
CA PRO A 275 -15.77 23.73 64.83
C PRO A 275 -15.54 24.92 63.88
N LEU A 276 -15.22 24.73 62.61
CA LEU A 276 -15.02 25.77 61.59
C LEU A 276 -16.32 26.43 61.11
N PHE A 277 -17.46 25.74 61.16
CA PHE A 277 -18.77 26.25 60.68
C PHE A 277 -19.78 26.46 61.73
N LYS A 278 -19.40 26.54 63.07
CA LYS A 278 -20.27 26.68 64.23
C LYS A 278 -21.15 27.93 64.22
N ASN A 279 -20.81 28.92 63.37
CA ASN A 279 -21.50 30.19 63.28
C ASN A 279 -22.34 30.41 62.03
N ILE A 280 -22.36 29.48 61.08
CA ILE A 280 -23.13 29.61 59.84
C ILE A 280 -24.37 28.73 59.94
N ARG A 281 -25.51 29.29 60.19
CA ARG A 281 -26.85 28.66 60.12
C ARG A 281 -27.26 28.69 58.63
N LEU A 282 -26.96 27.64 57.81
CA LEU A 282 -27.36 27.55 56.46
C LEU A 282 -28.84 27.22 56.22
N PHE A 283 -29.55 26.74 57.25
CA PHE A 283 -30.98 26.48 57.15
C PHE A 283 -31.65 26.98 58.50
N SER A 284 -32.46 28.02 58.41
CA SER A 284 -33.40 28.43 59.46
C SER A 284 -34.68 27.66 59.25
N ASN A 285 -34.96 26.67 60.13
CA ASN A 285 -36.30 26.09 60.17
C ASN A 285 -37.25 27.13 60.71
N LYS A 286 -38.28 27.46 59.92
CA LYS A 286 -39.58 27.98 60.45
C LYS A 286 -40.47 26.80 60.71
#